data_29491e0e0d47f6dc5db7a33f991bb38d
#
_entry.id   29491e0e0d47f6dc5db7a33f991bb38d
#
_cell.length_a   1.000
_cell.length_b   1.000
_cell.length_c   1.000
_cell.angle_alpha   90.00
_cell.angle_beta   90.00
_cell.angle_gamma   90.00
#
_symmetry.space_group_name_H-M   'P 1'
#
loop_
_entity.id
_entity.type
_entity.pdbx_description
1 polymer ?
#
loop_
_entity_poly.entity_id
_entity_poly.type
_entity_poly.pdbx_seq_one_letter_code
_entity_poly.pdbx_strand_id
1 'polypeptide(L)'
;MGTFVDHGPNLEDSEVTRTDYAAYEKAIEGHAHVVLKPGFGLPIKGLQVEVLAAAGDHITKPLPGAGEANKYCGAEPAAEVDNTENARSVGVLITYGRFRFLDLGDLTKKKELEVACPNNLLGTIDLFLVTHHGADLSNPKALVWALHPRVAVIDNGPRKGASPAAWQIVHDSPGLEDLWQLHYAAGSDKDHNVTDERIANVKENCEGKFLKVAAEADGAFTVTNGRTGEQKTYSKK
;
A
#
# COMPACT_ATOMS: atom_id res chain seq x y z
N MET A 1 -18.51 13.57 -12.35
CA MET A 1 -17.67 13.03 -11.29
C MET A 1 -18.13 13.58 -9.95
N GLY A 2 -17.83 12.92 -8.83
CA GLY A 2 -18.18 13.41 -7.50
C GLY A 2 -17.15 14.40 -6.96
N THR A 3 -16.51 14.06 -5.84
CA THR A 3 -15.48 14.88 -5.19
C THR A 3 -14.11 14.31 -5.49
N PHE A 4 -13.16 15.17 -5.84
CA PHE A 4 -11.74 14.83 -5.90
C PHE A 4 -11.13 14.96 -4.50
N VAL A 5 -10.24 14.05 -4.16
CA VAL A 5 -9.49 14.06 -2.90
C VAL A 5 -8.01 13.84 -3.19
N ASP A 6 -7.14 14.64 -2.58
CA ASP A 6 -5.68 14.56 -2.74
C ASP A 6 -4.95 15.13 -1.52
N HIS A 7 -3.62 15.18 -1.57
CA HIS A 7 -2.77 15.73 -0.51
C HIS A 7 -2.46 17.23 -0.67
N GLY A 8 -3.05 17.93 -1.64
CA GLY A 8 -2.78 19.34 -1.92
C GLY A 8 -1.72 19.55 -3.00
N PRO A 9 -1.08 20.72 -3.04
CA PRO A 9 -0.22 21.13 -4.14
C PRO A 9 1.02 20.25 -4.29
N ASN A 10 1.40 20.00 -5.55
CA ASN A 10 2.69 19.40 -5.91
C ASN A 10 3.84 20.33 -5.48
N LEU A 11 4.84 19.79 -4.81
CA LEU A 11 6.05 20.51 -4.40
C LEU A 11 7.30 20.04 -5.16
N GLU A 12 7.22 18.94 -5.91
CA GLU A 12 8.35 18.45 -6.68
C GLU A 12 8.51 19.25 -7.97
N ASP A 13 9.70 19.84 -8.13
CA ASP A 13 10.00 20.74 -9.26
C ASP A 13 10.72 19.99 -10.38
N SER A 14 9.99 19.18 -11.13
CA SER A 14 10.44 18.60 -12.40
C SER A 14 9.51 19.00 -13.55
N GLU A 15 9.98 18.95 -14.79
CA GLU A 15 9.13 19.24 -15.95
C GLU A 15 7.93 18.31 -16.05
N VAL A 16 8.15 17.02 -15.74
CA VAL A 16 7.11 15.98 -15.78
C VAL A 16 6.07 16.27 -14.70
N THR A 17 6.47 16.42 -13.45
CA THR A 17 5.53 16.64 -12.34
C THR A 17 4.75 17.95 -12.51
N ARG A 18 5.37 19.01 -13.01
CA ARG A 18 4.65 20.27 -13.32
C ARG A 18 3.59 20.08 -14.42
N THR A 19 3.94 19.36 -15.47
CA THR A 19 3.01 19.10 -16.59
C THR A 19 1.83 18.25 -16.15
N ASP A 20 2.09 17.16 -15.43
CA ASP A 20 1.06 16.24 -14.96
C ASP A 20 0.17 16.92 -13.90
N TYR A 21 0.74 17.71 -13.00
CA TYR A 21 -0.04 18.43 -12.01
C TYR A 21 -0.92 19.50 -12.64
N ALA A 22 -0.42 20.25 -13.63
CA ALA A 22 -1.24 21.23 -14.37
C ALA A 22 -2.41 20.55 -15.12
N ALA A 23 -2.20 19.34 -15.66
CA ALA A 23 -3.27 18.55 -16.26
C ALA A 23 -4.29 18.10 -15.22
N TYR A 24 -3.85 17.71 -14.02
CA TYR A 24 -4.71 17.37 -12.89
C TYR A 24 -5.53 18.58 -12.43
N GLU A 25 -4.91 19.74 -12.21
CA GLU A 25 -5.61 20.96 -11.80
C GLU A 25 -6.73 21.33 -12.78
N LYS A 26 -6.47 21.18 -14.08
CA LYS A 26 -7.48 21.37 -15.12
C LYS A 26 -8.62 20.34 -15.04
N ALA A 27 -8.30 19.09 -14.68
CA ALA A 27 -9.29 18.04 -14.57
C ALA A 27 -10.24 18.21 -13.37
N ILE A 28 -9.77 18.83 -12.28
CA ILE A 28 -10.57 19.09 -11.07
C ILE A 28 -11.32 20.44 -11.13
N GLU A 29 -11.04 21.29 -12.12
CA GLU A 29 -11.65 22.62 -12.23
C GLU A 29 -13.19 22.51 -12.27
N GLY A 30 -13.87 23.30 -11.43
CA GLY A 30 -15.33 23.29 -11.30
C GLY A 30 -15.92 22.05 -10.58
N HIS A 31 -15.09 21.17 -10.03
CA HIS A 31 -15.52 20.04 -9.22
C HIS A 31 -15.28 20.27 -7.73
N ALA A 32 -16.04 19.56 -6.88
CA ALA A 32 -15.75 19.52 -5.44
C ALA A 32 -14.37 18.90 -5.21
N HIS A 33 -13.56 19.55 -4.38
CA HIS A 33 -12.19 19.16 -4.08
C HIS A 33 -11.91 19.26 -2.58
N VAL A 34 -11.26 18.28 -2.02
CA VAL A 34 -10.89 18.21 -0.60
C VAL A 34 -9.44 17.79 -0.47
N VAL A 35 -8.65 18.65 0.17
CA VAL A 35 -7.26 18.33 0.55
C VAL A 35 -7.29 17.50 1.83
N LEU A 36 -6.73 16.31 1.77
CA LEU A 36 -6.70 15.35 2.88
C LEU A 36 -5.65 15.70 3.92
N LYS A 37 -5.94 15.33 5.16
CA LYS A 37 -5.01 15.42 6.29
C LYS A 37 -5.05 14.12 7.09
N PRO A 38 -3.94 13.72 7.73
CA PRO A 38 -3.93 12.57 8.63
C PRO A 38 -5.00 12.67 9.72
N GLY A 39 -5.69 11.55 9.98
CA GLY A 39 -6.82 11.47 10.91
C GLY A 39 -8.16 11.90 10.32
N PHE A 40 -8.20 12.29 9.04
CA PHE A 40 -9.45 12.61 8.36
C PHE A 40 -10.18 11.31 7.97
N GLY A 41 -11.47 11.25 8.25
CA GLY A 41 -12.35 10.14 7.83
C GLY A 41 -13.06 10.47 6.51
N LEU A 42 -12.85 9.67 5.47
CA LEU A 42 -13.60 9.82 4.21
C LEU A 42 -15.03 9.27 4.37
N PRO A 43 -16.07 10.04 4.00
CA PRO A 43 -17.46 9.66 4.20
C PRO A 43 -17.94 8.69 3.11
N ILE A 44 -17.40 7.47 3.09
CA ILE A 44 -17.80 6.42 2.15
C ILE A 44 -18.83 5.51 2.82
N LYS A 45 -20.04 5.43 2.25
CA LYS A 45 -21.14 4.64 2.82
C LYS A 45 -20.75 3.17 2.98
N GLY A 46 -20.85 2.65 4.20
CA GLY A 46 -20.60 1.25 4.54
C GLY A 46 -19.14 0.92 4.79
N LEU A 47 -18.22 1.88 4.65
CA LEU A 47 -16.80 1.72 4.96
C LEU A 47 -16.36 2.74 6.00
N GLN A 48 -15.36 2.37 6.80
CA GLN A 48 -14.57 3.31 7.57
C GLN A 48 -13.25 3.48 6.80
N VAL A 49 -12.99 4.71 6.35
CA VAL A 49 -11.75 5.03 5.63
C VAL A 49 -11.05 6.13 6.37
N GLU A 50 -9.88 5.83 6.92
CA GLU A 50 -9.08 6.76 7.69
C GLU A 50 -7.79 7.11 6.95
N VAL A 51 -7.51 8.41 6.82
CA VAL A 51 -6.29 8.93 6.22
C VAL A 51 -5.18 8.83 7.26
N LEU A 52 -4.14 8.08 6.95
CA LEU A 52 -3.00 7.80 7.82
C LEU A 52 -1.83 8.73 7.56
N ALA A 53 -1.60 9.05 6.29
CA ALA A 53 -0.56 9.94 5.83
C ALA A 53 -1.09 10.80 4.67
N ALA A 54 -0.64 12.04 4.57
CA ALA A 54 -0.89 12.94 3.45
C ALA A 54 0.05 14.15 3.53
N ALA A 55 0.49 14.68 2.40
CA ALA A 55 1.29 15.90 2.31
C ALA A 55 2.61 15.88 3.12
N GLY A 56 3.14 14.69 3.41
CA GLY A 56 4.33 14.49 4.23
C GLY A 56 4.09 14.41 5.74
N ASP A 57 2.85 14.60 6.19
CA ASP A 57 2.41 14.40 7.58
C ASP A 57 1.81 13.01 7.77
N HIS A 58 1.69 12.56 9.02
CA HIS A 58 1.12 11.26 9.39
C HIS A 58 0.33 11.35 10.70
N ILE A 59 -0.49 10.33 10.99
CA ILE A 59 -1.16 10.23 12.28
C ILE A 59 -0.14 10.12 13.43
N THR A 60 -0.41 10.79 14.54
CA THR A 60 0.46 10.78 15.73
C THR A 60 -0.12 9.97 16.88
N LYS A 61 -1.37 9.53 16.75
CA LYS A 61 -2.06 8.69 17.73
C LYS A 61 -2.33 7.31 17.12
N PRO A 62 -2.19 6.24 17.90
CA PRO A 62 -2.50 4.92 17.40
C PRO A 62 -3.98 4.78 17.07
N LEU A 63 -4.26 3.98 16.05
CA LEU A 63 -5.61 3.54 15.70
C LEU A 63 -6.20 2.64 16.81
N PRO A 64 -7.53 2.45 16.85
CA PRO A 64 -8.14 1.53 17.79
C PRO A 64 -7.52 0.12 17.72
N GLY A 65 -7.05 -0.39 18.85
CA GLY A 65 -6.39 -1.70 18.94
C GLY A 65 -4.93 -1.74 18.50
N ALA A 66 -4.32 -0.58 18.22
CA ALA A 66 -2.91 -0.42 17.89
C ALA A 66 -2.15 0.29 19.02
N GLY A 67 -0.88 0.63 18.81
CA GLY A 67 -0.04 1.43 19.71
C GLY A 67 0.94 0.59 20.53
N GLU A 68 1.02 -0.70 20.32
CA GLU A 68 1.99 -1.55 21.00
C GLU A 68 3.42 -1.25 20.53
N ALA A 69 4.38 -1.45 21.44
CA ALA A 69 5.81 -1.29 21.13
C ALA A 69 6.23 -2.24 19.99
N ASN A 70 6.86 -1.68 19.00
CA ASN A 70 7.30 -2.45 17.83
C ASN A 70 8.71 -2.99 18.03
N LYS A 71 8.83 -4.28 18.28
CA LYS A 71 10.11 -4.98 18.51
C LYS A 71 11.04 -5.02 17.30
N TYR A 72 10.54 -4.66 16.11
CA TYR A 72 11.33 -4.67 14.88
C TYR A 72 11.99 -3.32 14.59
N CYS A 73 11.70 -2.27 15.38
CA CYS A 73 12.37 -0.98 15.24
C CYS A 73 13.87 -1.08 15.51
N GLY A 74 14.66 -0.30 14.76
CA GLY A 74 16.12 -0.29 14.88
C GLY A 74 16.84 -1.45 14.17
N ALA A 75 16.13 -2.35 13.52
CA ALA A 75 16.71 -3.44 12.73
C ALA A 75 17.31 -2.98 11.38
N GLU A 76 17.03 -1.76 10.98
CA GLU A 76 17.46 -1.19 9.70
C GLU A 76 18.24 0.11 9.91
N PRO A 77 19.10 0.50 8.95
CA PRO A 77 19.74 1.80 8.96
C PRO A 77 18.72 2.93 9.00
N ALA A 78 19.09 4.08 9.55
CA ALA A 78 18.26 5.26 9.50
C ALA A 78 17.92 5.60 8.04
N ALA A 79 16.65 5.77 7.74
CA ALA A 79 16.21 6.13 6.41
C ALA A 79 16.52 7.61 6.12
N GLU A 80 16.98 7.89 4.90
CA GLU A 80 17.21 9.26 4.45
C GLU A 80 15.90 10.06 4.36
N VAL A 81 16.02 11.38 4.45
CA VAL A 81 14.87 12.27 4.24
C VAL A 81 14.56 12.28 2.75
N ASP A 82 13.32 11.98 2.42
CA ASP A 82 12.81 12.08 1.08
C ASP A 82 11.89 13.31 0.96
N ASN A 83 12.18 14.17 -0.01
CA ASN A 83 11.42 15.39 -0.29
C ASN A 83 10.62 15.27 -1.59
N THR A 84 10.50 14.08 -2.15
CA THR A 84 9.69 13.82 -3.34
C THR A 84 8.20 13.75 -3.04
N GLU A 85 7.38 13.75 -4.07
CA GLU A 85 5.92 13.55 -3.94
C GLU A 85 5.58 12.16 -3.36
N ASN A 86 6.45 11.15 -3.51
CA ASN A 86 6.27 9.84 -2.89
C ASN A 86 6.18 9.93 -1.36
N ALA A 87 7.05 10.73 -0.72
CA ALA A 87 6.98 10.96 0.73
C ALA A 87 5.71 11.71 1.17
N ARG A 88 4.94 12.23 0.23
CA ARG A 88 3.69 12.98 0.44
C ARG A 88 2.44 12.18 0.11
N SER A 89 2.60 10.94 -0.29
CA SER A 89 1.52 10.02 -0.67
C SER A 89 0.37 10.04 0.34
N VAL A 90 -0.85 9.88 -0.17
CA VAL A 90 -2.02 9.63 0.67
C VAL A 90 -2.04 8.17 1.05
N GLY A 91 -1.83 7.90 2.34
CA GLY A 91 -1.99 6.58 2.92
C GLY A 91 -3.33 6.43 3.61
N VAL A 92 -4.02 5.31 3.40
CA VAL A 92 -5.34 5.04 3.99
C VAL A 92 -5.45 3.64 4.60
N LEU A 93 -6.21 3.55 5.69
CA LEU A 93 -6.77 2.29 6.17
C LEU A 93 -8.25 2.23 5.82
N ILE A 94 -8.66 1.19 5.13
CA ILE A 94 -10.06 0.90 4.80
C ILE A 94 -10.52 -0.26 5.67
N THR A 95 -11.56 -0.02 6.47
CA THR A 95 -12.16 -1.05 7.32
C THR A 95 -13.59 -1.33 6.86
N TYR A 96 -13.88 -2.61 6.63
CA TYR A 96 -15.22 -3.11 6.35
C TYR A 96 -15.59 -4.20 7.36
N GLY A 97 -16.35 -3.82 8.36
CA GLY A 97 -16.64 -4.69 9.49
C GLY A 97 -15.36 -5.09 10.23
N ARG A 98 -14.93 -6.36 10.06
CA ARG A 98 -13.68 -6.89 10.63
C ARG A 98 -12.50 -6.87 9.65
N PHE A 99 -12.77 -6.75 8.35
CA PHE A 99 -11.73 -6.72 7.33
C PHE A 99 -10.99 -5.38 7.32
N ARG A 100 -9.66 -5.42 7.30
CA ARG A 100 -8.76 -4.27 7.29
C ARG A 100 -7.81 -4.31 6.11
N PHE A 101 -7.91 -3.31 5.25
CA PHE A 101 -7.07 -3.15 4.06
C PHE A 101 -6.22 -1.89 4.19
N LEU A 102 -4.90 -2.02 4.07
CA LEU A 102 -3.93 -0.92 4.11
C LEU A 102 -3.38 -0.64 2.72
N ASP A 103 -3.44 0.63 2.33
CA ASP A 103 -2.79 1.21 1.16
C ASP A 103 -2.05 2.48 1.59
N LEU A 104 -0.74 2.52 1.38
CA LEU A 104 0.12 3.66 1.71
C LEU A 104 0.62 4.41 0.46
N GLY A 105 0.10 4.07 -0.74
CA GLY A 105 0.58 4.62 -2.00
C GLY A 105 2.07 4.37 -2.20
N ASP A 106 2.80 5.36 -2.63
CA ASP A 106 4.26 5.31 -2.81
C ASP A 106 5.05 5.86 -1.60
N LEU A 107 4.46 5.81 -0.40
CA LEU A 107 5.08 6.33 0.82
C LEU A 107 6.48 5.72 1.02
N THR A 108 7.45 6.56 1.39
CA THR A 108 8.84 6.13 1.47
C THR A 108 9.23 5.65 2.86
N LYS A 109 10.30 4.86 2.94
CA LYS A 109 10.77 4.16 4.14
C LYS A 109 10.78 5.03 5.40
N LYS A 110 11.26 6.28 5.29
CA LYS A 110 11.27 7.17 6.45
C LYS A 110 9.87 7.44 6.98
N LYS A 111 8.92 7.72 6.10
CA LYS A 111 7.53 8.00 6.45
C LYS A 111 6.81 6.78 6.98
N GLU A 112 7.10 5.62 6.43
CA GLU A 112 6.63 4.34 6.92
C GLU A 112 7.13 4.03 8.34
N LEU A 113 8.40 4.35 8.63
CA LEU A 113 8.97 4.20 9.97
C LEU A 113 8.34 5.16 11.00
N GLU A 114 7.92 6.36 10.59
CA GLU A 114 7.25 7.32 11.47
C GLU A 114 5.90 6.81 11.99
N VAL A 115 5.19 5.97 11.23
CA VAL A 115 3.93 5.32 11.68
C VAL A 115 4.13 3.94 12.31
N ALA A 116 5.32 3.35 12.17
CA ALA A 116 5.62 2.02 12.68
C ALA A 116 6.47 2.02 13.94
N CYS A 117 7.24 3.08 14.23
CA CYS A 117 8.24 3.14 15.29
C CYS A 117 8.12 4.42 16.17
N PRO A 118 8.39 4.33 17.47
CA PRO A 118 8.74 3.12 18.24
C PRO A 118 7.56 2.18 18.48
N ASN A 119 6.34 2.65 18.24
CA ASN A 119 5.11 1.92 18.42
C ASN A 119 4.41 1.75 17.06
N ASN A 120 3.79 0.60 16.83
CA ASN A 120 2.95 0.39 15.66
C ASN A 120 1.63 1.15 15.80
N LEU A 121 1.51 2.29 15.12
CA LEU A 121 0.30 3.12 15.16
C LEU A 121 -0.87 2.54 14.36
N LEU A 122 -0.62 1.56 13.49
CA LEU A 122 -1.59 1.04 12.53
C LEU A 122 -2.28 -0.26 13.02
N GLY A 123 -1.59 -1.04 13.87
CA GLY A 123 -2.05 -2.38 14.29
C GLY A 123 -1.87 -3.44 13.21
N THR A 124 -2.56 -4.57 13.34
CA THR A 124 -2.52 -5.68 12.38
C THR A 124 -3.56 -5.48 11.27
N ILE A 125 -3.31 -6.06 10.09
CA ILE A 125 -4.15 -5.91 8.90
C ILE A 125 -4.41 -7.25 8.22
N ASP A 126 -5.48 -7.36 7.45
CA ASP A 126 -5.80 -8.55 6.67
C ASP A 126 -5.14 -8.51 5.28
N LEU A 127 -5.26 -7.37 4.60
CA LEU A 127 -4.71 -7.16 3.27
C LEU A 127 -3.76 -5.97 3.23
N PHE A 128 -2.57 -6.18 2.70
CA PHE A 128 -1.57 -5.14 2.45
C PHE A 128 -1.35 -4.96 0.94
N LEU A 129 -1.69 -3.79 0.41
CA LEU A 129 -1.15 -3.36 -0.87
C LEU A 129 0.28 -2.89 -0.62
N VAL A 130 1.23 -3.65 -1.15
CA VAL A 130 2.65 -3.45 -0.83
C VAL A 130 3.09 -2.08 -1.32
N THR A 131 3.54 -1.25 -0.40
CA THR A 131 3.86 0.16 -0.64
C THR A 131 4.83 0.32 -1.82
N HIS A 132 4.59 1.34 -2.64
CA HIS A 132 5.49 1.74 -3.72
C HIS A 132 5.79 0.59 -4.70
N HIS A 133 4.76 -0.19 -5.04
CA HIS A 133 4.87 -1.34 -5.93
C HIS A 133 5.89 -2.40 -5.49
N GLY A 134 6.28 -2.43 -4.22
CA GLY A 134 7.35 -3.28 -3.72
C GLY A 134 8.76 -2.78 -4.07
N ALA A 135 8.96 -1.47 -4.19
CA ALA A 135 10.29 -0.87 -4.34
C ALA A 135 11.10 -0.95 -3.04
N ASP A 136 12.43 -0.98 -3.16
CA ASP A 136 13.38 -1.03 -2.02
C ASP A 136 13.53 0.31 -1.28
N LEU A 137 12.97 1.39 -1.83
CA LEU A 137 12.84 2.69 -1.16
C LEU A 137 11.75 2.71 -0.09
N SER A 138 10.97 1.65 0.02
CA SER A 138 9.83 1.47 0.91
C SER A 138 9.86 0.09 1.57
N ASN A 139 8.80 -0.27 2.30
CA ASN A 139 8.61 -1.59 2.90
C ASN A 139 9.68 -2.00 3.95
N PRO A 140 10.05 -1.12 4.91
CA PRO A 140 10.97 -1.52 5.96
C PRO A 140 10.42 -2.69 6.77
N LYS A 141 11.28 -3.59 7.18
CA LYS A 141 10.90 -4.74 8.02
C LYS A 141 10.10 -4.31 9.26
N ALA A 142 10.47 -3.19 9.86
CA ALA A 142 9.78 -2.65 11.03
C ALA A 142 8.30 -2.36 10.75
N LEU A 143 7.93 -1.86 9.57
CA LEU A 143 6.53 -1.69 9.20
C LEU A 143 5.89 -3.03 8.87
N VAL A 144 6.40 -3.71 7.84
CA VAL A 144 5.75 -4.89 7.26
C VAL A 144 5.51 -5.98 8.30
N TRP A 145 6.50 -6.25 9.15
CA TRP A 145 6.39 -7.30 10.17
C TRP A 145 5.52 -6.90 11.38
N ALA A 146 5.41 -5.59 11.67
CA ALA A 146 4.50 -5.10 12.72
C ALA A 146 3.04 -5.08 12.24
N LEU A 147 2.79 -4.88 10.95
CA LEU A 147 1.45 -5.00 10.35
C LEU A 147 0.92 -6.42 10.38
N HIS A 148 1.81 -7.41 10.38
CA HIS A 148 1.44 -8.83 10.40
C HIS A 148 0.35 -9.18 9.36
N PRO A 149 0.54 -8.82 8.07
CA PRO A 149 -0.48 -8.97 7.06
C PRO A 149 -0.79 -10.44 6.82
N ARG A 150 -2.08 -10.77 6.62
CA ARG A 150 -2.48 -12.12 6.22
C ARG A 150 -2.22 -12.38 4.75
N VAL A 151 -2.52 -11.38 3.93
CA VAL A 151 -2.27 -11.41 2.49
C VAL A 151 -1.62 -10.11 2.07
N ALA A 152 -0.63 -10.20 1.21
CA ALA A 152 -0.02 -9.05 0.56
C ALA A 152 -0.21 -9.15 -0.96
N VAL A 153 -0.38 -7.99 -1.60
CA VAL A 153 -0.46 -7.85 -3.05
C VAL A 153 0.59 -6.85 -3.49
N ILE A 154 1.48 -7.25 -4.39
CA ILE A 154 2.41 -6.33 -5.05
C ILE A 154 1.82 -5.95 -6.40
N ASP A 155 1.49 -4.68 -6.57
CA ASP A 155 0.96 -4.09 -7.80
C ASP A 155 2.06 -3.62 -8.74
N ASN A 156 3.11 -4.42 -8.86
CA ASN A 156 4.30 -4.15 -9.66
C ASN A 156 4.02 -4.13 -11.16
N GLY A 157 4.85 -3.41 -11.90
CA GLY A 157 5.01 -3.58 -13.34
C GLY A 157 6.01 -4.69 -13.68
N PRO A 158 6.19 -5.04 -14.96
CA PRO A 158 7.15 -6.07 -15.36
C PRO A 158 8.61 -5.68 -15.07
N ARG A 159 8.91 -4.39 -15.00
CA ARG A 159 10.26 -3.84 -14.73
C ARG A 159 10.26 -2.76 -13.64
N LYS A 160 9.14 -2.53 -12.95
CA LYS A 160 9.01 -1.55 -11.86
C LYS A 160 8.48 -2.25 -10.63
N GLY A 161 9.11 -2.05 -9.50
CA GLY A 161 8.70 -2.64 -8.22
C GLY A 161 9.09 -4.11 -8.07
N ALA A 162 8.56 -4.77 -7.05
CA ALA A 162 8.91 -6.13 -6.64
C ALA A 162 10.43 -6.36 -6.58
N SER A 163 11.17 -5.39 -6.01
CA SER A 163 12.61 -5.54 -5.80
C SER A 163 12.90 -6.71 -4.86
N PRO A 164 13.99 -7.48 -5.07
CA PRO A 164 14.28 -8.66 -4.26
C PRO A 164 14.26 -8.40 -2.76
N ALA A 165 14.82 -7.27 -2.31
CA ALA A 165 14.89 -6.94 -0.89
C ALA A 165 13.50 -6.67 -0.28
N ALA A 166 12.65 -5.88 -0.94
CA ALA A 166 11.29 -5.62 -0.48
C ALA A 166 10.42 -6.89 -0.58
N TRP A 167 10.54 -7.64 -1.67
CA TRP A 167 9.85 -8.91 -1.85
C TRP A 167 10.16 -9.88 -0.70
N GLN A 168 11.45 -10.05 -0.35
CA GLN A 168 11.87 -10.95 0.72
C GLN A 168 11.32 -10.52 2.09
N ILE A 169 11.33 -9.21 2.40
CA ILE A 169 10.76 -8.68 3.65
C ILE A 169 9.27 -9.01 3.75
N VAL A 170 8.53 -8.82 2.66
CA VAL A 170 7.09 -9.10 2.62
C VAL A 170 6.83 -10.60 2.70
N HIS A 171 7.55 -11.40 1.90
CA HIS A 171 7.41 -12.86 1.86
C HIS A 171 7.66 -13.50 3.22
N ASP A 172 8.66 -13.04 3.95
CA ASP A 172 9.05 -13.57 5.28
C ASP A 172 8.26 -12.94 6.44
N SER A 173 7.26 -12.10 6.13
CA SER A 173 6.47 -11.44 7.17
C SER A 173 5.74 -12.47 8.04
N PRO A 174 5.81 -12.34 9.37
CA PRO A 174 5.07 -13.22 10.27
C PRO A 174 3.58 -13.22 9.96
N GLY A 175 2.98 -14.39 9.87
CA GLY A 175 1.54 -14.55 9.67
C GLY A 175 1.05 -14.40 8.23
N LEU A 176 1.94 -14.13 7.29
CA LEU A 176 1.59 -14.09 5.87
C LEU A 176 1.09 -15.46 5.40
N GLU A 177 -0.12 -15.50 4.89
CA GLU A 177 -0.73 -16.70 4.31
C GLU A 177 -0.41 -16.80 2.82
N ASP A 178 -0.41 -15.66 2.11
CA ASP A 178 -0.07 -15.58 0.70
C ASP A 178 0.45 -14.21 0.27
N LEU A 179 1.34 -14.26 -0.74
CA LEU A 179 1.77 -13.12 -1.53
C LEU A 179 1.25 -13.27 -2.95
N TRP A 180 0.69 -12.20 -3.52
CA TRP A 180 0.23 -12.11 -4.90
C TRP A 180 0.99 -11.02 -5.64
N GLN A 181 1.23 -11.20 -6.94
CA GLN A 181 1.89 -10.21 -7.79
C GLN A 181 1.04 -9.87 -9.01
N LEU A 182 0.99 -8.58 -9.36
CA LEU A 182 0.30 -8.13 -10.55
C LEU A 182 1.06 -8.55 -11.81
N HIS A 183 2.39 -8.45 -11.79
CA HIS A 183 3.27 -8.89 -12.88
C HIS A 183 4.38 -9.81 -12.36
N TYR A 184 4.85 -10.70 -13.25
CA TYR A 184 6.16 -11.31 -13.08
C TYR A 184 7.21 -10.20 -13.13
N ALA A 185 8.04 -10.09 -12.11
CA ALA A 185 9.09 -9.07 -12.01
C ALA A 185 10.32 -9.49 -12.82
N ALA A 186 10.40 -9.08 -14.07
CA ALA A 186 11.51 -9.43 -14.98
C ALA A 186 12.85 -8.81 -14.56
N GLY A 187 12.82 -7.78 -13.70
CA GLY A 187 14.02 -7.18 -13.10
C GLY A 187 14.53 -7.91 -11.86
N SER A 188 13.79 -8.88 -11.35
CA SER A 188 14.15 -9.75 -10.22
C SER A 188 14.50 -11.15 -10.69
N ASP A 189 15.18 -11.91 -9.84
CA ASP A 189 15.42 -13.33 -10.13
C ASP A 189 14.16 -14.18 -9.90
N LYS A 190 14.24 -15.46 -10.28
CA LYS A 190 13.10 -16.37 -10.19
C LYS A 190 12.65 -16.61 -8.73
N ASP A 191 13.59 -16.59 -7.80
CA ASP A 191 13.32 -16.92 -6.39
C ASP A 191 12.60 -15.76 -5.66
N HIS A 192 12.66 -14.54 -6.22
CA HIS A 192 11.93 -13.37 -5.77
C HIS A 192 10.70 -13.07 -6.64
N ASN A 193 10.04 -14.11 -7.11
CA ASN A 193 8.72 -14.06 -7.71
C ASN A 193 7.85 -15.15 -7.09
N VAL A 194 6.56 -14.90 -6.97
CA VAL A 194 5.63 -15.96 -6.56
C VAL A 194 5.37 -16.94 -7.69
N THR A 195 4.68 -18.04 -7.40
CA THR A 195 4.32 -19.03 -8.43
C THR A 195 3.38 -18.43 -9.47
N ASP A 196 3.40 -18.95 -10.69
CA ASP A 196 2.64 -18.42 -11.83
C ASP A 196 1.14 -18.29 -11.53
N GLU A 197 0.55 -19.18 -10.73
CA GLU A 197 -0.87 -19.15 -10.36
C GLU A 197 -1.24 -17.87 -9.60
N ARG A 198 -0.27 -17.28 -8.89
CA ARG A 198 -0.46 -16.06 -8.09
C ARG A 198 -0.01 -14.78 -8.79
N ILE A 199 0.37 -14.89 -10.07
CA ILE A 199 0.74 -13.75 -10.90
C ILE A 199 -0.38 -13.50 -11.92
N ALA A 200 -0.89 -12.27 -11.99
CA ALA A 200 -1.92 -11.94 -12.97
C ALA A 200 -1.36 -11.79 -14.39
N ASN A 201 -0.13 -11.31 -14.54
CA ASN A 201 0.52 -11.09 -15.84
C ASN A 201 1.93 -11.69 -15.84
N VAL A 202 2.09 -12.86 -16.43
CA VAL A 202 3.36 -13.60 -16.45
C VAL A 202 4.29 -13.18 -17.60
N LYS A 203 3.76 -12.45 -18.60
CA LYS A 203 4.54 -11.96 -19.75
C LYS A 203 4.70 -10.44 -19.64
N GLU A 204 5.85 -9.93 -20.06
CA GLU A 204 6.14 -8.50 -20.08
C GLU A 204 5.15 -7.74 -20.99
N ASN A 205 4.92 -8.24 -22.20
CA ASN A 205 3.85 -7.73 -23.07
C ASN A 205 2.54 -8.47 -22.75
N CYS A 206 1.74 -7.91 -21.86
CA CYS A 206 0.56 -8.55 -21.29
C CYS A 206 -0.75 -7.90 -21.76
N GLU A 207 -1.87 -8.58 -21.48
CA GLU A 207 -3.23 -8.13 -21.77
C GLU A 207 -3.82 -7.26 -20.65
N GLY A 208 -3.07 -6.93 -19.60
CA GLY A 208 -3.55 -6.13 -18.47
C GLY A 208 -4.55 -6.88 -17.59
N LYS A 209 -4.23 -8.12 -17.20
CA LYS A 209 -5.06 -8.90 -16.28
C LYS A 209 -4.95 -8.34 -14.86
N PHE A 210 -6.01 -8.51 -14.08
CA PHE A 210 -6.18 -7.95 -12.74
C PHE A 210 -6.04 -9.00 -11.63
N LEU A 211 -5.76 -8.51 -10.42
CA LEU A 211 -6.08 -9.19 -9.16
C LEU A 211 -7.30 -8.49 -8.54
N LYS A 212 -8.33 -9.24 -8.20
CA LYS A 212 -9.55 -8.72 -7.57
C LYS A 212 -9.67 -9.25 -6.15
N VAL A 213 -9.88 -8.35 -5.19
CA VAL A 213 -10.22 -8.72 -3.82
C VAL A 213 -11.69 -8.41 -3.56
N ALA A 214 -12.41 -9.37 -3.02
CA ALA A 214 -13.78 -9.22 -2.54
C ALA A 214 -13.82 -9.56 -1.05
N ALA A 215 -14.21 -8.61 -0.21
CA ALA A 215 -14.23 -8.75 1.23
C ALA A 215 -15.65 -8.83 1.80
N GLU A 216 -15.80 -9.56 2.90
CA GLU A 216 -17.02 -9.68 3.68
C GLU A 216 -16.87 -8.96 5.03
N ALA A 217 -17.99 -8.48 5.58
CA ALA A 217 -17.98 -7.72 6.82
C ALA A 217 -17.52 -8.54 8.05
N ASP A 218 -17.52 -9.86 7.96
CA ASP A 218 -17.04 -10.75 9.03
C ASP A 218 -15.52 -10.96 9.03
N GLY A 219 -14.80 -10.35 8.04
CA GLY A 219 -13.35 -10.42 7.90
C GLY A 219 -12.86 -11.51 6.93
N ALA A 220 -13.75 -12.31 6.35
CA ALA A 220 -13.39 -13.19 5.26
C ALA A 220 -13.19 -12.39 3.96
N PHE A 221 -12.31 -12.85 3.08
CA PHE A 221 -12.13 -12.23 1.78
C PHE A 221 -11.58 -13.23 0.76
N THR A 222 -11.79 -12.92 -0.52
CA THR A 222 -11.36 -13.77 -1.64
C THR A 222 -10.50 -12.97 -2.60
N VAL A 223 -9.35 -13.52 -2.99
CA VAL A 223 -8.52 -12.99 -4.08
C VAL A 223 -8.78 -13.80 -5.34
N THR A 224 -9.03 -13.12 -6.44
CA THR A 224 -9.27 -13.72 -7.77
C THR A 224 -8.18 -13.28 -8.73
N ASN A 225 -7.53 -14.23 -9.40
CA ASN A 225 -6.62 -13.97 -10.52
C ASN A 225 -7.41 -13.87 -11.82
N GLY A 226 -7.45 -12.69 -12.44
CA GLY A 226 -8.17 -12.44 -13.68
C GLY A 226 -7.59 -13.15 -14.92
N ARG A 227 -6.35 -13.68 -14.84
CA ARG A 227 -5.75 -14.47 -15.90
C ARG A 227 -6.21 -15.93 -15.87
N THR A 228 -6.16 -16.55 -14.70
CA THR A 228 -6.44 -17.99 -14.54
C THR A 228 -7.89 -18.27 -14.14
N GLY A 229 -8.59 -17.28 -13.59
CA GLY A 229 -9.89 -17.46 -12.93
C GLY A 229 -9.79 -18.12 -11.56
N GLU A 230 -8.58 -18.43 -11.08
CA GLU A 230 -8.38 -19.00 -9.76
C GLU A 230 -8.85 -18.07 -8.66
N GLN A 231 -9.51 -18.63 -7.66
CA GLN A 231 -9.99 -17.92 -6.48
C GLN A 231 -9.47 -18.59 -5.22
N LYS A 232 -8.92 -17.80 -4.32
CA LYS A 232 -8.54 -18.28 -2.98
C LYS A 232 -9.26 -17.45 -1.92
N THR A 233 -10.00 -18.14 -1.06
CA THR A 233 -10.73 -17.53 0.06
C THR A 233 -9.93 -17.69 1.35
N TYR A 234 -9.82 -16.59 2.06
CA TYR A 234 -9.19 -16.48 3.39
C TYR A 234 -10.33 -16.34 4.40
N SER A 235 -10.50 -17.37 5.23
CA SER A 235 -11.54 -17.38 6.26
C SER A 235 -11.28 -16.32 7.31
N LYS A 236 -12.35 -15.85 7.98
CA LYS A 236 -12.23 -14.98 9.15
C LYS A 236 -11.33 -15.61 10.22
N LYS A 237 -10.59 -14.79 10.92
CA LYS A 237 -9.82 -15.12 12.13
C LYS A 237 -10.47 -14.53 13.38
#